data_06e2320246214ab594475fba9a48f01f
#
_entry.id   06e2320246214ab594475fba9a48f01f
#
_cell.length_a   1.000
_cell.length_b   1.000
_cell.length_c   1.000
_cell.angle_alpha   90.00
_cell.angle_beta   90.00
_cell.angle_gamma   90.00
#
_symmetry.space_group_name_H-M   'P 1'
#
loop_
_entity.id
_entity.type
_entity.pdbx_description
1 polymer ?
#
loop_
_entity_poly.entity_id
_entity_poly.type
_entity_poly.pdbx_seq_one_letter_code
_entity_poly.pdbx_strand_id
1 'polypeptide(L)'
;RKRPNLHVITNAHATKILLDGKRAIGVAFHRGGAQGRAEEVMAMREVIVAGGTINSPQLLQLSGIGPAKLLHDLGIGVKHELAGVGENLRDHYGTRLTARAKNVKTINELARGPKLVGEIAKYFLGRRSILELGPTLVYCFWHSDETVRNADLQVSFTPASYKEGLQAWLDDEPGFTLATWQQRPE
;
A
#
# COMPACT_ATOMS: atom_id res chain seq x y z
N ARG A 1 18.10 14.08 -5.66
CA ARG A 1 17.60 15.25 -4.88
C ARG A 1 18.47 16.50 -5.14
N LYS A 2 18.58 16.90 -6.41
CA LYS A 2 19.44 18.05 -6.81
C LYS A 2 18.63 19.32 -7.12
N ARG A 3 17.33 19.35 -6.79
CA ARG A 3 16.50 20.53 -7.03
C ARG A 3 16.64 21.51 -5.88
N PRO A 4 17.10 22.74 -6.12
CA PRO A 4 17.33 23.74 -5.05
C PRO A 4 16.04 24.22 -4.36
N ASN A 5 14.91 24.06 -5.04
CA ASN A 5 13.58 24.42 -4.54
C ASN A 5 12.81 23.25 -3.90
N LEU A 6 13.47 22.09 -3.66
CA LEU A 6 12.86 20.92 -3.04
C LEU A 6 13.55 20.61 -1.71
N HIS A 7 12.83 20.79 -0.62
CA HIS A 7 13.24 20.41 0.73
C HIS A 7 12.50 19.14 1.15
N VAL A 8 13.23 18.08 1.48
CA VAL A 8 12.68 16.83 1.95
C VAL A 8 13.09 16.61 3.40
N ILE A 9 12.10 16.55 4.28
CA ILE A 9 12.29 16.27 5.70
C ILE A 9 11.88 14.81 5.92
N THR A 10 12.84 13.98 6.26
CA THR A 10 12.62 12.56 6.59
C THR A 10 12.51 12.38 8.10
N ASN A 11 11.96 11.22 8.54
CA ASN A 11 11.68 10.95 9.95
C ASN A 11 10.79 12.04 10.59
N ALA A 12 9.86 12.58 9.82
CA ALA A 12 8.91 13.59 10.21
C ALA A 12 7.51 12.99 10.24
N HIS A 13 6.90 12.92 11.42
CA HIS A 13 5.56 12.42 11.62
C HIS A 13 4.58 13.59 11.67
N ALA A 14 3.79 13.78 10.62
CA ALA A 14 2.78 14.84 10.56
C ALA A 14 1.67 14.56 11.60
N THR A 15 1.36 15.55 12.41
CA THR A 15 0.40 15.42 13.51
C THR A 15 -0.85 16.26 13.29
N LYS A 16 -0.74 17.38 12.56
CA LYS A 16 -1.86 18.29 12.37
C LYS A 16 -1.64 19.21 11.17
N ILE A 17 -2.71 19.51 10.45
CA ILE A 17 -2.77 20.64 9.51
C ILE A 17 -3.09 21.90 10.30
N LEU A 18 -2.28 22.94 10.13
CA LEU A 18 -2.52 24.25 10.74
C LEU A 18 -3.54 25.02 9.90
N LEU A 19 -4.58 25.53 10.56
CA LEU A 19 -5.70 26.20 9.92
C LEU A 19 -5.86 27.63 10.49
N ASP A 20 -6.02 28.60 9.60
CA ASP A 20 -6.55 29.93 9.91
C ASP A 20 -7.97 30.02 9.30
N GLY A 21 -8.97 29.96 10.16
CA GLY A 21 -10.36 29.74 9.72
C GLY A 21 -10.50 28.44 8.91
N LYS A 22 -10.81 28.59 7.61
CA LYS A 22 -10.91 27.47 6.66
C LYS A 22 -9.68 27.31 5.74
N ARG A 23 -8.66 28.14 5.92
CA ARG A 23 -7.45 28.13 5.09
C ARG A 23 -6.37 27.28 5.77
N ALA A 24 -5.80 26.32 5.04
CA ALA A 24 -4.61 25.61 5.48
C ALA A 24 -3.38 26.52 5.32
N ILE A 25 -2.67 26.74 6.44
CA ILE A 25 -1.53 27.65 6.53
C ILE A 25 -0.22 26.96 6.85
N GLY A 26 -0.22 25.65 7.12
CA GLY A 26 0.97 24.91 7.47
C GLY A 26 0.69 23.51 7.97
N VAL A 27 1.73 22.85 8.45
CA VAL A 27 1.69 21.51 9.03
C VAL A 27 2.52 21.47 10.30
N ALA A 28 1.97 20.91 11.38
CA ALA A 28 2.69 20.50 12.57
C ALA A 28 3.17 19.06 12.41
N PHE A 29 4.37 18.77 12.86
CA PHE A 29 4.96 17.44 12.78
C PHE A 29 5.97 17.21 13.91
N HIS A 30 6.25 15.95 14.20
CA HIS A 30 7.34 15.56 15.11
C HIS A 30 8.55 15.11 14.28
N ARG A 31 9.69 15.76 14.50
CA ARG A 31 10.97 15.35 13.90
C ARG A 31 11.61 14.25 14.74
N GLY A 32 11.97 13.14 14.14
CA GLY A 32 12.49 11.96 14.83
C GLY A 32 11.41 10.90 15.11
N GLY A 33 10.26 10.97 14.44
CA GLY A 33 9.13 10.06 14.59
C GLY A 33 8.06 10.57 15.55
N ALA A 34 7.10 9.72 15.92
CA ALA A 34 5.92 10.11 16.70
C ALA A 34 6.23 10.70 18.10
N GLN A 35 7.35 10.30 18.69
CA GLN A 35 7.82 10.80 20.01
C GLN A 35 8.91 11.89 19.89
N GLY A 36 9.13 12.36 18.68
CA GLY A 36 10.18 13.33 18.37
C GLY A 36 9.85 14.76 18.79
N ARG A 37 10.75 15.69 18.46
CA ARG A 37 10.57 17.11 18.74
C ARG A 37 9.45 17.69 17.86
N ALA A 38 8.52 18.43 18.49
CA ALA A 38 7.46 19.14 17.79
C ALA A 38 8.04 20.32 16.98
N GLU A 39 7.68 20.41 15.73
CA GLU A 39 8.06 21.47 14.78
C GLU A 39 6.84 21.84 13.92
N GLU A 40 6.90 23.02 13.32
CA GLU A 40 5.89 23.51 12.37
C GLU A 40 6.56 24.01 11.10
N VAL A 41 5.88 23.86 9.97
CA VAL A 41 6.27 24.46 8.70
C VAL A 41 5.08 25.19 8.09
N MET A 42 5.28 26.44 7.71
CA MET A 42 4.22 27.26 7.13
C MET A 42 4.17 27.12 5.61
N ALA A 43 2.97 27.10 5.08
CA ALA A 43 2.69 27.00 3.64
C ALA A 43 2.21 28.37 3.09
N MET A 44 2.90 28.87 2.09
CA MET A 44 2.56 30.14 1.43
C MET A 44 1.37 30.02 0.49
N ARG A 45 1.15 28.85 -0.10
CA ARG A 45 0.08 28.60 -1.10
C ARG A 45 -0.91 27.57 -0.61
N GLU A 46 -0.48 26.33 -0.42
CA GLU A 46 -1.34 25.19 -0.13
C GLU A 46 -0.60 24.12 0.68
N VAL A 47 -1.36 23.24 1.30
CA VAL A 47 -0.90 22.01 1.93
C VAL A 47 -1.46 20.83 1.14
N ILE A 48 -0.59 19.99 0.61
CA ILE A 48 -0.97 18.78 -0.14
C ILE A 48 -0.88 17.58 0.80
N VAL A 49 -2.03 16.94 1.04
CA VAL A 49 -2.12 15.73 1.87
C VAL A 49 -2.02 14.51 0.96
N ALA A 50 -0.94 13.76 1.10
CA ALA A 50 -0.65 12.57 0.31
C ALA A 50 -0.24 11.37 1.19
N GLY A 51 -0.88 11.23 2.37
CA GLY A 51 -0.59 10.18 3.35
C GLY A 51 -1.23 8.82 3.04
N GLY A 52 -1.91 8.68 1.91
CA GLY A 52 -2.63 7.48 1.52
C GLY A 52 -4.03 7.38 2.11
N THR A 53 -4.71 6.29 1.82
CA THR A 53 -6.14 6.10 2.09
C THR A 53 -6.50 6.07 3.59
N ILE A 54 -5.55 5.71 4.45
CA ILE A 54 -5.73 5.68 5.91
C ILE A 54 -5.21 6.96 6.57
N ASN A 55 -3.97 7.35 6.28
CA ASN A 55 -3.35 8.45 7.02
C ASN A 55 -3.85 9.83 6.60
N SER A 56 -4.31 10.00 5.34
CA SER A 56 -4.85 11.28 4.89
C SER A 56 -6.14 11.65 5.63
N PRO A 57 -7.18 10.80 5.69
CA PRO A 57 -8.37 11.10 6.49
C PRO A 57 -8.06 11.19 8.00
N GLN A 58 -7.16 10.37 8.53
CA GLN A 58 -6.73 10.48 9.92
C GLN A 58 -6.13 11.86 10.22
N LEU A 59 -5.24 12.35 9.37
CA LEU A 59 -4.62 13.67 9.54
C LEU A 59 -5.65 14.80 9.46
N LEU A 60 -6.63 14.69 8.56
CA LEU A 60 -7.75 15.62 8.47
C LEU A 60 -8.57 15.63 9.76
N GLN A 61 -8.96 14.47 10.28
CA GLN A 61 -9.72 14.32 11.52
C GLN A 61 -8.95 14.87 12.72
N LEU A 62 -7.67 14.56 12.88
CA LEU A 62 -6.78 15.12 13.91
C LEU A 62 -6.66 16.65 13.81
N SER A 63 -6.90 17.21 12.63
CA SER A 63 -6.89 18.65 12.38
C SER A 63 -8.25 19.33 12.60
N GLY A 64 -9.27 18.55 12.98
CA GLY A 64 -10.63 19.04 13.21
C GLY A 64 -11.51 19.10 11.96
N ILE A 65 -11.13 18.38 10.89
CA ILE A 65 -11.89 18.27 9.64
C ILE A 65 -12.43 16.83 9.55
N GLY A 66 -13.74 16.67 9.65
CA GLY A 66 -14.36 15.33 9.59
C GLY A 66 -15.79 15.31 10.13
N PRO A 67 -16.35 14.11 10.38
CA PRO A 67 -17.68 13.95 10.97
C PRO A 67 -17.71 14.57 12.39
N ALA A 68 -18.59 15.59 12.57
CA ALA A 68 -18.62 16.36 13.81
C ALA A 68 -18.83 15.47 15.05
N LYS A 69 -19.73 14.50 14.98
CA LYS A 69 -20.00 13.58 16.09
C LYS A 69 -18.74 12.80 16.49
N LEU A 70 -18.03 12.20 15.51
CA LEU A 70 -16.80 11.45 15.77
C LEU A 70 -15.73 12.34 16.41
N LEU A 71 -15.55 13.56 15.91
CA LEU A 71 -14.57 14.51 16.44
C LEU A 71 -14.89 14.90 17.87
N HIS A 72 -16.16 15.18 18.19
CA HIS A 72 -16.62 15.48 19.55
C HIS A 72 -16.39 14.30 20.50
N ASP A 73 -16.75 13.08 20.09
CA ASP A 73 -16.57 11.86 20.90
C ASP A 73 -15.08 11.60 21.25
N LEU A 74 -14.17 12.06 20.37
CA LEU A 74 -12.72 11.99 20.56
C LEU A 74 -12.11 13.23 21.25
N GLY A 75 -12.91 14.22 21.64
CA GLY A 75 -12.44 15.46 22.26
C GLY A 75 -11.70 16.39 21.28
N ILE A 76 -11.89 16.23 19.98
CA ILE A 76 -11.26 17.04 18.94
C ILE A 76 -12.22 18.19 18.56
N GLY A 77 -11.72 19.44 18.66
CA GLY A 77 -12.51 20.61 18.27
C GLY A 77 -12.80 20.63 16.77
N VAL A 78 -14.08 20.70 16.41
CA VAL A 78 -14.52 20.75 14.99
C VAL A 78 -14.14 22.10 14.38
N LYS A 79 -13.32 22.08 13.35
CA LYS A 79 -12.95 23.23 12.51
C LYS A 79 -13.79 23.31 11.25
N HIS A 80 -14.07 22.15 10.66
CA HIS A 80 -14.92 22.02 9.50
C HIS A 80 -15.60 20.65 9.49
N GLU A 81 -16.92 20.65 9.54
CA GLU A 81 -17.68 19.42 9.39
C GLU A 81 -17.62 18.93 7.96
N LEU A 82 -17.17 17.70 7.78
CA LEU A 82 -17.07 17.02 6.49
C LEU A 82 -17.32 15.54 6.72
N ALA A 83 -18.58 15.13 6.61
CA ALA A 83 -19.04 13.79 6.98
C ALA A 83 -18.37 12.65 6.22
N GLY A 84 -17.89 12.90 4.99
CA GLY A 84 -17.24 11.87 4.15
C GLY A 84 -15.79 11.57 4.50
N VAL A 85 -15.17 12.29 5.44
CA VAL A 85 -13.76 12.05 5.80
C VAL A 85 -13.65 10.80 6.65
N GLY A 86 -12.95 9.79 6.12
CA GLY A 86 -12.78 8.48 6.75
C GLY A 86 -13.88 7.48 6.42
N GLU A 87 -14.85 7.87 5.60
CA GLU A 87 -15.93 7.01 5.14
C GLU A 87 -15.66 6.44 3.74
N ASN A 88 -16.46 5.45 3.35
CA ASN A 88 -16.46 4.85 2.01
C ASN A 88 -15.10 4.24 1.60
N LEU A 89 -14.36 3.68 2.56
CA LEU A 89 -13.17 2.91 2.24
C LEU A 89 -13.55 1.74 1.33
N ARG A 90 -12.84 1.62 0.22
CA ARG A 90 -12.99 0.49 -0.70
C ARG A 90 -11.64 -0.19 -0.87
N ASP A 91 -11.64 -1.49 -0.78
CA ASP A 91 -10.46 -2.31 -1.01
C ASP A 91 -10.83 -3.55 -1.82
N HIS A 92 -9.86 -4.14 -2.48
CA HIS A 92 -10.06 -5.35 -3.26
C HIS A 92 -10.28 -6.55 -2.34
N TYR A 93 -11.49 -7.10 -2.34
CA TYR A 93 -11.70 -8.39 -1.75
C TYR A 93 -11.09 -9.47 -2.65
N GLY A 94 -10.25 -10.30 -2.08
CA GLY A 94 -9.52 -11.30 -2.84
C GLY A 94 -9.42 -12.64 -2.15
N THR A 95 -9.29 -13.69 -2.95
CA THR A 95 -9.04 -15.05 -2.49
C THR A 95 -7.79 -15.62 -3.17
N ARG A 96 -7.20 -16.63 -2.56
CA ARG A 96 -6.04 -17.34 -3.08
C ARG A 96 -6.27 -18.82 -3.09
N LEU A 97 -5.92 -19.45 -4.19
CA LEU A 97 -5.81 -20.88 -4.34
C LEU A 97 -4.32 -21.22 -4.49
N THR A 98 -3.81 -22.00 -3.57
CA THR A 98 -2.44 -22.51 -3.62
C THR A 98 -2.50 -24.00 -3.94
N ALA A 99 -1.67 -24.43 -4.89
CA ALA A 99 -1.58 -25.84 -5.26
C ALA A 99 -0.12 -26.28 -5.40
N ARG A 100 0.13 -27.57 -5.16
CA ARG A 100 1.44 -28.17 -5.35
C ARG A 100 1.70 -28.42 -6.83
N ALA A 101 2.94 -28.17 -7.24
CA ALA A 101 3.39 -28.41 -8.60
C ALA A 101 4.26 -29.69 -8.65
N LYS A 102 4.06 -30.50 -9.69
CA LYS A 102 4.84 -31.70 -9.94
C LYS A 102 5.55 -31.59 -11.29
N ASN A 103 6.77 -32.07 -11.38
CA ASN A 103 7.56 -32.14 -12.62
C ASN A 103 7.86 -30.78 -13.27
N VAL A 104 7.78 -29.70 -12.50
CA VAL A 104 8.14 -28.34 -12.94
C VAL A 104 8.96 -27.64 -11.86
N LYS A 105 9.86 -26.77 -12.28
CA LYS A 105 10.63 -25.94 -11.36
C LYS A 105 9.82 -24.70 -10.99
N THR A 106 9.73 -24.43 -9.71
CA THR A 106 9.04 -23.26 -9.18
C THR A 106 10.02 -22.33 -8.46
N ILE A 107 9.59 -21.13 -8.13
CA ILE A 107 10.39 -20.17 -7.34
C ILE A 107 10.74 -20.78 -5.97
N ASN A 108 9.85 -21.59 -5.39
CA ASN A 108 10.11 -22.24 -4.08
C ASN A 108 11.41 -23.03 -4.04
N GLU A 109 11.71 -23.75 -5.12
CA GLU A 109 12.94 -24.55 -5.22
C GLU A 109 14.16 -23.73 -5.60
N LEU A 110 13.97 -22.73 -6.49
CA LEU A 110 15.07 -21.91 -7.01
C LEU A 110 15.53 -20.85 -6.00
N ALA A 111 14.65 -20.42 -5.10
CA ALA A 111 14.94 -19.42 -4.08
C ALA A 111 15.65 -19.96 -2.83
N ARG A 112 16.25 -21.17 -2.89
CA ARG A 112 16.85 -21.83 -1.73
C ARG A 112 18.21 -22.46 -2.01
N GLY A 113 19.05 -22.46 -0.96
CA GLY A 113 20.33 -23.15 -0.94
C GLY A 113 21.24 -22.82 -2.13
N PRO A 114 21.99 -23.81 -2.65
CA PRO A 114 22.90 -23.59 -3.78
C PRO A 114 22.22 -23.10 -5.06
N LYS A 115 20.93 -23.43 -5.26
CA LYS A 115 20.17 -22.96 -6.42
C LYS A 115 19.98 -21.43 -6.38
N LEU A 116 19.70 -20.86 -5.21
CA LEU A 116 19.61 -19.42 -5.05
C LEU A 116 20.95 -18.73 -5.37
N VAL A 117 22.07 -19.30 -4.93
CA VAL A 117 23.40 -18.77 -5.28
C VAL A 117 23.60 -18.76 -6.79
N GLY A 118 23.17 -19.83 -7.47
CA GLY A 118 23.19 -19.88 -8.93
C GLY A 118 22.31 -18.82 -9.60
N GLU A 119 21.12 -18.55 -9.07
CA GLU A 119 20.23 -17.52 -9.56
C GLU A 119 20.81 -16.11 -9.33
N ILE A 120 21.43 -15.86 -8.20
CA ILE A 120 22.15 -14.61 -7.89
C ILE A 120 23.31 -14.41 -8.90
N ALA A 121 24.11 -15.43 -9.13
CA ALA A 121 25.22 -15.37 -10.10
C ALA A 121 24.70 -15.06 -11.52
N LYS A 122 23.63 -15.72 -11.96
CA LYS A 122 22.99 -15.43 -13.26
C LYS A 122 22.57 -13.96 -13.36
N TYR A 123 21.94 -13.42 -12.33
CA TYR A 123 21.49 -12.03 -12.29
C TYR A 123 22.65 -11.06 -12.51
N PHE A 124 23.75 -11.21 -11.75
CA PHE A 124 24.93 -10.35 -11.91
C PHE A 124 25.66 -10.54 -13.25
N LEU A 125 25.50 -11.69 -13.89
CA LEU A 125 26.05 -11.96 -15.24
C LEU A 125 25.12 -11.49 -16.37
N GLY A 126 24.01 -10.81 -16.06
CA GLY A 126 23.03 -10.36 -17.04
C GLY A 126 22.26 -11.50 -17.73
N ARG A 127 22.15 -12.66 -17.08
CA ARG A 127 21.39 -13.82 -17.55
C ARG A 127 20.04 -13.88 -16.85
N ARG A 128 19.04 -14.45 -17.53
CA ARG A 128 17.69 -14.62 -16.95
C ARG A 128 17.74 -15.34 -15.60
N SER A 129 17.14 -14.74 -14.60
CA SER A 129 17.10 -15.20 -13.22
C SER A 129 15.72 -14.98 -12.60
N ILE A 130 15.39 -15.73 -11.56
CA ILE A 130 14.18 -15.49 -10.76
C ILE A 130 14.19 -14.12 -10.07
N LEU A 131 15.34 -13.48 -9.90
CA LEU A 131 15.47 -12.16 -9.30
C LEU A 131 14.97 -11.02 -10.21
N GLU A 132 14.77 -11.30 -11.49
CA GLU A 132 14.16 -10.36 -12.45
C GLU A 132 12.64 -10.49 -12.53
N LEU A 133 12.11 -11.58 -11.98
CA LEU A 133 10.68 -11.85 -12.06
C LEU A 133 9.92 -11.01 -11.05
N GLY A 134 8.84 -10.37 -11.51
CA GLY A 134 7.83 -9.84 -10.61
C GLY A 134 7.13 -10.96 -9.84
N PRO A 135 6.43 -10.63 -8.75
CA PRO A 135 5.71 -11.63 -7.96
C PRO A 135 4.61 -12.36 -8.75
N THR A 136 4.14 -11.76 -9.83
CA THR A 136 3.11 -12.30 -10.70
C THR A 136 3.59 -12.26 -12.15
N LEU A 137 3.48 -13.38 -12.85
CA LEU A 137 3.93 -13.51 -14.24
C LEU A 137 2.82 -13.32 -15.26
N VAL A 138 1.59 -13.69 -14.92
CA VAL A 138 0.44 -13.65 -15.81
C VAL A 138 -0.74 -13.05 -15.08
N TYR A 139 -1.43 -12.15 -15.77
CA TYR A 139 -2.71 -11.61 -15.35
C TYR A 139 -3.78 -11.99 -16.35
N CYS A 140 -4.95 -12.37 -15.85
CA CYS A 140 -6.16 -12.57 -16.60
C CYS A 140 -7.24 -11.65 -16.04
N PHE A 141 -7.92 -10.92 -16.90
CA PHE A 141 -9.09 -10.13 -16.54
C PHE A 141 -10.34 -10.83 -17.07
N TRP A 142 -11.31 -11.02 -16.21
CA TRP A 142 -12.51 -11.79 -16.52
C TRP A 142 -13.74 -11.09 -15.99
N HIS A 143 -14.91 -11.55 -16.44
CA HIS A 143 -16.21 -11.10 -15.94
C HIS A 143 -16.72 -12.06 -14.88
N SER A 144 -17.24 -11.54 -13.77
CA SER A 144 -17.88 -12.36 -12.74
C SER A 144 -19.21 -12.94 -13.22
N ASP A 145 -19.88 -12.24 -14.15
CA ASP A 145 -21.15 -12.59 -14.73
C ASP A 145 -21.22 -12.09 -16.19
N GLU A 146 -22.03 -12.74 -17.03
CA GLU A 146 -22.20 -12.42 -18.45
C GLU A 146 -22.84 -11.04 -18.67
N THR A 147 -23.56 -10.51 -17.70
CA THR A 147 -24.21 -9.19 -17.76
C THR A 147 -23.26 -8.02 -17.49
N VAL A 148 -22.08 -8.29 -16.94
CA VAL A 148 -21.10 -7.26 -16.61
C VAL A 148 -20.36 -6.82 -17.87
N ARG A 149 -20.48 -5.53 -18.22
CA ARG A 149 -19.92 -4.96 -19.45
C ARG A 149 -18.39 -4.97 -19.50
N ASN A 150 -17.73 -4.73 -18.40
CA ASN A 150 -16.27 -4.67 -18.30
C ASN A 150 -15.78 -5.74 -17.34
N ALA A 151 -14.61 -6.30 -17.61
CA ALA A 151 -13.98 -7.25 -16.70
C ALA A 151 -13.87 -6.66 -15.29
N ASP A 152 -14.40 -7.34 -14.32
CA ASP A 152 -14.49 -6.95 -12.91
C ASP A 152 -13.71 -7.89 -11.97
N LEU A 153 -13.16 -8.98 -12.51
CA LEU A 153 -12.26 -9.88 -11.83
C LEU A 153 -10.86 -9.80 -12.42
N GLN A 154 -9.86 -9.79 -11.56
CA GLN A 154 -8.47 -10.01 -11.94
C GLN A 154 -7.98 -11.30 -11.32
N VAL A 155 -7.41 -12.16 -12.14
CA VAL A 155 -6.74 -13.39 -11.71
C VAL A 155 -5.26 -13.23 -11.98
N SER A 156 -4.43 -13.52 -11.02
CA SER A 156 -2.98 -13.52 -11.17
C SER A 156 -2.39 -14.90 -10.93
N PHE A 157 -1.37 -15.25 -11.71
CA PHE A 157 -0.62 -16.48 -11.55
C PHE A 157 0.79 -16.18 -11.06
N THR A 158 1.16 -16.82 -9.96
CA THR A 158 2.51 -16.76 -9.37
C THR A 158 3.07 -18.18 -9.31
N PRO A 159 4.23 -18.49 -9.92
CA PRO A 159 4.85 -19.81 -9.86
C PRO A 159 5.58 -20.03 -8.52
N ALA A 160 4.91 -19.69 -7.46
CA ALA A 160 5.35 -19.86 -6.07
C ALA A 160 4.15 -20.11 -5.18
N SER A 161 4.35 -20.89 -4.13
CA SER A 161 3.40 -21.06 -3.03
C SER A 161 3.98 -20.49 -1.73
N TYR A 162 3.08 -20.04 -0.85
CA TYR A 162 3.44 -19.35 0.38
C TYR A 162 2.85 -20.09 1.58
N LYS A 163 3.54 -20.03 2.72
CA LYS A 163 3.07 -20.58 3.99
C LYS A 163 1.77 -19.88 4.40
N GLU A 164 0.83 -20.65 4.92
CA GLU A 164 -0.46 -20.16 5.37
C GLU A 164 -0.27 -19.04 6.40
N GLY A 165 -1.01 -17.93 6.22
CA GLY A 165 -0.92 -16.75 7.07
C GLY A 165 0.35 -15.91 6.92
N LEU A 166 1.36 -16.34 6.15
CA LEU A 166 2.66 -15.68 6.00
C LEU A 166 2.97 -15.37 4.54
N GLN A 167 2.37 -14.34 4.00
CA GLN A 167 2.46 -13.98 2.56
C GLN A 167 3.88 -13.72 2.03
N ALA A 168 4.84 -13.46 2.90
CA ALA A 168 6.23 -13.21 2.53
C ALA A 168 7.12 -14.47 2.60
N TRP A 169 6.60 -15.60 3.07
CA TRP A 169 7.40 -16.81 3.29
C TRP A 169 6.98 -17.90 2.31
N LEU A 170 7.93 -18.30 1.48
CA LEU A 170 7.73 -19.38 0.52
C LEU A 170 7.52 -20.72 1.24
N ASP A 171 6.58 -21.51 0.73
CA ASP A 171 6.38 -22.90 1.13
C ASP A 171 7.60 -23.74 0.87
N ASP A 172 7.78 -24.82 1.65
CA ASP A 172 8.95 -25.69 1.53
C ASP A 172 8.90 -26.56 0.28
N GLU A 173 7.72 -26.83 -0.23
CA GLU A 173 7.50 -27.66 -1.42
C GLU A 173 7.19 -26.81 -2.67
N PRO A 174 7.48 -27.36 -3.87
CA PRO A 174 7.12 -26.71 -5.12
C PRO A 174 5.63 -26.45 -5.24
N GLY A 175 5.25 -25.25 -5.60
CA GLY A 175 3.86 -24.88 -5.73
C GLY A 175 3.63 -23.64 -6.60
N PHE A 176 2.37 -23.33 -6.83
CA PHE A 176 1.94 -22.11 -7.48
C PHE A 176 0.74 -21.52 -6.76
N THR A 177 0.50 -20.27 -6.97
CA THR A 177 -0.63 -19.54 -6.41
C THR A 177 -1.44 -18.87 -7.52
N LEU A 178 -2.74 -19.07 -7.52
CA LEU A 178 -3.71 -18.26 -8.22
C LEU A 178 -4.33 -17.32 -7.21
N ALA A 179 -4.23 -16.03 -7.43
CA ALA A 179 -4.92 -15.05 -6.61
C ALA A 179 -5.95 -14.34 -7.46
N THR A 180 -7.16 -14.25 -6.96
CA THR A 180 -8.28 -13.60 -7.64
C THR A 180 -8.82 -12.51 -6.75
N TRP A 181 -9.09 -11.35 -7.33
CA TRP A 181 -9.72 -10.25 -6.62
C TRP A 181 -10.65 -9.44 -7.52
N GLN A 182 -11.61 -8.87 -6.85
CA GLN A 182 -12.59 -7.97 -7.44
C GLN A 182 -11.94 -6.63 -7.79
N GLN A 183 -12.19 -6.12 -9.02
CA GLN A 183 -11.62 -4.86 -9.50
C GLN A 183 -12.45 -3.64 -9.12
N ARG A 184 -13.73 -3.85 -8.80
CA ARG A 184 -14.69 -2.79 -8.48
C ARG A 184 -15.44 -3.15 -7.21
N PRO A 185 -14.81 -3.05 -6.03
CA PRO A 185 -15.50 -3.26 -4.77
C PRO A 185 -16.54 -2.14 -4.56
N GLU A 186 -17.71 -2.52 -4.13
CA GLU A 186 -18.78 -1.60 -3.71
C GLU A 186 -18.88 -1.54 -2.19
#